data_89020fce8ec0ef0aac778f75ee37078c
#
_entry.id   89020fce8ec0ef0aac778f75ee37078c
#
_cell.length_a   1.000
_cell.length_b   1.000
_cell.length_c   1.000
_cell.angle_alpha   90.00
_cell.angle_beta   90.00
_cell.angle_gamma   90.00
#
_symmetry.space_group_name_H-M   'P 1'
#
loop_
_entity.id
_entity.type
_entity.pdbx_description
1 polymer ?
#
loop_
_entity_poly.entity_id
_entity_poly.type
_entity_poly.pdbx_seq_one_letter_code
_entity_poly.pdbx_strand_id
1 'polypeptide(L)'
;MTDTIIATLNKAGVRNISTDLWGIFYEDISYSGDGGLNADLVQNGAFEYNRADSSDWSNYSFWRKIVPAGSFAAFDVLTDNPVAEENPHYASVEVEQAPASLENIGWDGMVFRAGETYDFSAWMRISSNCEASALPVTVALIDDDGNAIAEQDITVDSNDWRKQEVSLTVSGESNAIVVHEGALRLTFTTEGTVDLDFVTLEPRTTYNGLKHFRPDLVKALADLQPRFMRFPGGCITHGLGMDNMYHWDRTIGDVEHRPHNFNLWGYHQSFRIGYYEYLCLCETIGAKPLPVLPAAVSCQNTSQGPVPIAQKDMPAYIDEVLHLVEFCNGDAATTEWGAKRAAMGHPEPFNLEYLGIGNEDLIDDVFRNRFQQIFDAVKATYPDIVVVGTVGPAPSGPDYEAGWQ
;
A
#
# COMPACT_ATOMS: atom_id res chain seq x y z
N MET A 1 -0.28 -34.58 42.47
CA MET A 1 -1.74 -34.44 42.44
C MET A 1 -2.07 -33.47 41.34
N THR A 2 -2.74 -33.93 40.32
CA THR A 2 -3.21 -33.07 39.22
C THR A 2 -4.55 -32.49 39.66
N ASP A 3 -4.59 -31.18 39.93
CA ASP A 3 -5.84 -30.50 40.24
C ASP A 3 -6.72 -30.50 38.99
N THR A 4 -7.89 -31.11 39.11
CA THR A 4 -8.90 -31.13 38.05
C THR A 4 -9.86 -29.96 38.27
N ILE A 5 -9.85 -29.00 37.33
CA ILE A 5 -10.84 -27.93 37.28
C ILE A 5 -12.07 -28.43 36.53
N ILE A 6 -13.22 -28.50 37.21
CA ILE A 6 -14.49 -28.82 36.56
C ILE A 6 -15.24 -27.51 36.32
N ALA A 7 -15.44 -27.15 35.07
CA ALA A 7 -16.27 -26.02 34.64
C ALA A 7 -17.67 -26.53 34.27
N THR A 8 -18.72 -26.06 34.95
CA THR A 8 -20.11 -26.36 34.61
C THR A 8 -20.71 -25.17 33.85
N LEU A 9 -21.12 -25.38 32.62
CA LEU A 9 -21.84 -24.38 31.84
C LEU A 9 -23.28 -24.31 32.31
N ASN A 10 -23.68 -23.16 32.90
CA ASN A 10 -25.07 -22.89 33.25
C ASN A 10 -25.80 -22.20 32.11
N LYS A 11 -26.81 -22.82 31.51
CA LYS A 11 -27.60 -22.24 30.41
C LYS A 11 -28.58 -21.15 30.86
N ALA A 12 -28.77 -20.92 32.16
CA ALA A 12 -29.58 -19.81 32.66
C ALA A 12 -28.82 -18.49 32.49
N GLY A 13 -29.36 -17.58 31.70
CA GLY A 13 -28.75 -16.27 31.44
C GLY A 13 -27.84 -16.18 30.20
N VAL A 14 -27.97 -17.12 29.25
CA VAL A 14 -27.29 -17.01 27.95
C VAL A 14 -27.76 -15.72 27.25
N ARG A 15 -26.81 -14.83 26.94
CA ARG A 15 -27.04 -13.65 26.11
C ARG A 15 -26.64 -13.99 24.69
N ASN A 16 -27.32 -13.42 23.70
CA ASN A 16 -26.87 -13.46 22.34
C ASN A 16 -25.56 -12.68 22.25
N ILE A 17 -24.52 -13.33 21.72
CA ILE A 17 -23.24 -12.71 21.42
C ILE A 17 -23.33 -12.22 19.97
N SER A 18 -22.81 -11.02 19.71
CA SER A 18 -22.71 -10.50 18.35
C SER A 18 -22.00 -11.49 17.44
N THR A 19 -22.49 -11.65 16.23
CA THR A 19 -21.80 -12.43 15.18
C THR A 19 -20.47 -11.79 14.79
N ASP A 20 -20.31 -10.48 15.06
CA ASP A 20 -19.13 -9.69 14.74
C ASP A 20 -18.17 -9.52 15.93
N LEU A 21 -18.17 -10.48 16.87
CA LEU A 21 -17.29 -10.45 18.06
C LEU A 21 -15.81 -10.65 17.72
N TRP A 22 -15.49 -11.43 16.69
CA TRP A 22 -14.12 -11.78 16.31
C TRP A 22 -13.72 -11.10 15.02
N GLY A 23 -12.64 -10.34 15.03
CA GLY A 23 -12.08 -9.67 13.88
C GLY A 23 -10.58 -9.55 13.95
N ILE A 24 -9.99 -8.96 12.93
CA ILE A 24 -8.58 -8.66 12.86
C ILE A 24 -8.36 -7.15 12.77
N PHE A 25 -7.20 -6.72 13.24
CA PHE A 25 -6.71 -5.37 13.08
C PHE A 25 -5.45 -5.42 12.21
N TYR A 26 -5.46 -4.65 11.15
CA TYR A 26 -4.31 -4.40 10.30
C TYR A 26 -3.88 -2.95 10.44
N GLU A 27 -2.61 -2.74 10.71
CA GLU A 27 -1.94 -1.45 10.65
C GLU A 27 -0.73 -1.56 9.74
N ASP A 28 -0.51 -0.56 8.89
CA ASP A 28 0.72 -0.46 8.13
C ASP A 28 1.85 0.00 9.04
N ILE A 29 2.38 -0.96 9.80
CA ILE A 29 3.50 -0.85 10.73
C ILE A 29 4.47 -1.99 10.47
N SER A 30 5.77 -1.76 10.69
CA SER A 30 6.81 -2.79 10.52
C SER A 30 6.80 -3.43 9.13
N TYR A 31 6.60 -2.63 8.09
CA TYR A 31 6.54 -3.08 6.69
C TYR A 31 5.42 -4.09 6.40
N SER A 32 4.29 -3.99 7.09
CA SER A 32 3.18 -4.92 6.88
C SER A 32 2.41 -4.69 5.56
N GLY A 33 2.49 -3.50 4.99
CA GLY A 33 2.02 -3.17 3.65
C GLY A 33 3.08 -3.52 2.60
N ASP A 34 3.87 -2.52 2.22
CA ASP A 34 5.03 -2.72 1.35
C ASP A 34 6.06 -3.60 2.04
N GLY A 35 6.46 -4.70 1.40
CA GLY A 35 7.32 -5.74 2.01
C GLY A 35 6.57 -6.80 2.84
N GLY A 36 5.26 -6.63 3.05
CA GLY A 36 4.40 -7.56 3.80
C GLY A 36 3.27 -8.13 2.95
N LEU A 37 2.06 -7.57 3.08
CA LEU A 37 0.87 -8.02 2.34
C LEU A 37 0.96 -7.72 0.83
N ASN A 38 1.66 -6.64 0.44
CA ASN A 38 1.90 -6.30 -0.95
C ASN A 38 2.70 -7.41 -1.64
N ALA A 39 2.21 -7.87 -2.80
CA ALA A 39 2.85 -8.92 -3.58
C ALA A 39 4.05 -8.43 -4.40
N ASP A 40 4.22 -7.12 -4.56
CA ASP A 40 5.34 -6.56 -5.31
C ASP A 40 6.67 -6.85 -4.62
N LEU A 41 7.55 -7.54 -5.34
CA LEU A 41 8.87 -7.92 -4.86
C LEU A 41 9.88 -6.76 -4.96
N VAL A 42 9.58 -5.74 -5.78
CA VAL A 42 10.46 -4.58 -5.97
C VAL A 42 10.31 -3.61 -4.80
N GLN A 43 11.40 -3.26 -4.17
CA GLN A 43 11.45 -2.19 -3.19
C GLN A 43 11.93 -0.90 -3.85
N ASN A 44 11.23 0.22 -3.59
CA ASN A 44 11.56 1.52 -4.19
C ASN A 44 11.52 1.53 -5.73
N GLY A 45 10.47 0.96 -6.32
CA GLY A 45 10.31 0.88 -7.77
C GLY A 45 10.01 2.23 -8.45
N ALA A 46 9.53 3.22 -7.70
CA ALA A 46 9.25 4.58 -8.16
C ALA A 46 10.36 5.59 -7.80
N PHE A 47 11.49 5.16 -7.26
CA PHE A 47 12.65 6.00 -6.91
C PHE A 47 12.34 7.19 -5.97
N GLU A 48 11.27 7.11 -5.19
CA GLU A 48 10.81 8.18 -4.28
C GLU A 48 11.46 8.15 -2.89
N TYR A 49 12.20 7.08 -2.55
CA TYR A 49 12.85 6.96 -1.24
C TYR A 49 13.87 8.08 -1.02
N ASN A 50 13.89 8.61 0.20
CA ASN A 50 14.75 9.72 0.55
C ASN A 50 15.13 9.72 2.04
N ARG A 51 15.92 10.72 2.45
CA ARG A 51 16.42 10.82 3.83
C ARG A 51 15.35 11.19 4.87
N ALA A 52 14.17 11.62 4.47
CA ALA A 52 13.08 11.82 5.40
C ALA A 52 12.46 10.50 5.85
N ASP A 53 12.49 9.48 4.99
CA ASP A 53 12.02 8.13 5.30
C ASP A 53 13.02 7.43 6.25
N SER A 54 14.31 7.48 5.92
CA SER A 54 15.39 6.94 6.73
C SER A 54 16.71 7.67 6.43
N SER A 55 17.51 7.96 7.45
CA SER A 55 18.72 8.80 7.33
C SER A 55 19.73 8.33 6.28
N ASP A 56 19.75 7.02 6.00
CA ASP A 56 20.71 6.38 5.10
C ASP A 56 20.12 6.12 3.70
N TRP A 57 18.86 6.49 3.47
CA TRP A 57 18.20 6.24 2.20
C TRP A 57 18.39 7.36 1.18
N SER A 58 18.36 6.96 -0.07
CA SER A 58 18.39 7.81 -1.26
C SER A 58 17.45 7.22 -2.31
N ASN A 59 17.20 7.95 -3.38
CA ASN A 59 16.35 7.49 -4.48
C ASN A 59 16.81 6.15 -5.11
N TYR A 60 18.10 5.80 -4.99
CA TYR A 60 18.63 4.51 -5.43
C TYR A 60 18.74 3.47 -4.30
N SER A 61 18.22 3.72 -3.11
CA SER A 61 18.20 2.69 -2.06
C SER A 61 17.49 1.43 -2.57
N PHE A 62 18.09 0.26 -2.28
CA PHE A 62 17.68 -1.08 -2.74
C PHE A 62 17.97 -1.38 -4.22
N TRP A 63 18.61 -0.45 -4.94
CA TRP A 63 19.10 -0.63 -6.29
C TRP A 63 20.63 -0.69 -6.33
N ARG A 64 21.18 -1.72 -6.95
CA ARG A 64 22.61 -1.87 -7.23
C ARG A 64 22.89 -1.43 -8.67
N LYS A 65 23.92 -0.60 -8.84
CA LYS A 65 24.43 -0.16 -10.14
C LYS A 65 25.57 -1.08 -10.53
N ILE A 66 25.45 -1.82 -11.63
CA ILE A 66 26.43 -2.81 -12.07
C ILE A 66 27.01 -2.33 -13.41
N VAL A 67 28.30 -1.99 -13.41
CA VAL A 67 29.03 -1.59 -14.61
C VAL A 67 30.27 -2.50 -14.73
N PRO A 68 30.27 -3.47 -15.66
CA PRO A 68 31.40 -4.38 -15.86
C PRO A 68 32.68 -3.65 -16.28
N ALA A 69 33.82 -4.29 -16.09
CA ALA A 69 35.09 -3.73 -16.54
C ALA A 69 35.12 -3.56 -18.06
N GLY A 70 35.42 -2.34 -18.51
CA GLY A 70 35.39 -1.97 -19.93
C GLY A 70 34.06 -1.36 -20.39
N SER A 71 33.06 -1.32 -19.51
CA SER A 71 31.80 -0.59 -19.74
C SER A 71 31.83 0.77 -19.04
N PHE A 72 30.92 1.68 -19.48
CA PHE A 72 30.75 2.98 -18.85
C PHE A 72 29.28 3.40 -18.90
N ALA A 73 28.74 3.81 -17.75
CA ALA A 73 27.37 4.28 -17.63
C ALA A 73 27.21 5.25 -16.46
N ALA A 74 26.29 6.21 -16.63
CA ALA A 74 25.81 7.12 -15.58
C ALA A 74 24.39 6.73 -15.13
N PHE A 75 24.07 7.00 -13.88
CA PHE A 75 22.79 6.69 -13.26
C PHE A 75 22.34 7.90 -12.44
N ASP A 76 21.36 8.62 -12.94
CA ASP A 76 20.80 9.81 -12.34
C ASP A 76 19.34 9.61 -11.95
N VAL A 77 18.85 10.43 -11.01
CA VAL A 77 17.42 10.56 -10.73
C VAL A 77 17.00 11.94 -11.15
N LEU A 78 15.99 12.00 -11.99
CA LEU A 78 15.46 13.22 -12.58
C LEU A 78 14.01 13.44 -12.15
N THR A 79 13.48 14.66 -12.37
CA THR A 79 12.11 15.04 -12.01
C THR A 79 11.40 15.84 -13.10
N ASP A 80 12.04 16.08 -14.25
CA ASP A 80 11.46 16.81 -15.36
C ASP A 80 10.61 15.90 -16.25
N ASN A 81 9.37 16.29 -16.50
CA ASN A 81 8.41 15.51 -17.27
C ASN A 81 8.25 14.06 -16.75
N PRO A 82 7.85 13.87 -15.46
CA PRO A 82 7.67 12.56 -14.83
C PRO A 82 6.50 11.79 -15.44
N VAL A 83 6.32 10.53 -15.02
CA VAL A 83 5.11 9.73 -15.30
C VAL A 83 3.90 10.37 -14.64
N ALA A 84 4.05 10.80 -13.37
CA ALA A 84 3.03 11.47 -12.58
C ALA A 84 3.64 12.57 -11.71
N GLU A 85 2.97 13.69 -11.59
CA GLU A 85 3.44 14.85 -10.81
C GLU A 85 3.44 14.57 -9.29
N GLU A 86 2.60 13.64 -8.85
CA GLU A 86 2.49 13.22 -7.45
C GLU A 86 3.73 12.46 -6.98
N ASN A 87 4.43 11.79 -7.90
CA ASN A 87 5.64 11.00 -7.66
C ASN A 87 6.65 11.33 -8.76
N PRO A 88 7.36 12.47 -8.63
CA PRO A 88 8.07 13.05 -9.77
C PRO A 88 9.45 12.43 -10.06
N HIS A 89 9.98 11.59 -9.17
CA HIS A 89 11.32 11.05 -9.37
C HIS A 89 11.29 9.82 -10.30
N TYR A 90 12.23 9.77 -11.22
CA TYR A 90 12.47 8.60 -12.07
C TYR A 90 13.97 8.38 -12.30
N ALA A 91 14.37 7.15 -12.55
CA ALA A 91 15.75 6.82 -12.88
C ALA A 91 16.05 7.09 -14.36
N SER A 92 17.22 7.68 -14.64
CA SER A 92 17.78 7.83 -15.97
C SER A 92 19.10 7.06 -16.04
N VAL A 93 19.22 6.15 -17.01
CA VAL A 93 20.40 5.31 -17.21
C VAL A 93 21.01 5.65 -18.55
N GLU A 94 22.16 6.35 -18.53
CA GLU A 94 22.95 6.68 -19.72
C GLU A 94 24.08 5.66 -19.87
N VAL A 95 24.05 4.91 -20.94
CA VAL A 95 25.09 3.92 -21.29
C VAL A 95 25.96 4.47 -22.40
N GLU A 96 27.21 4.80 -22.10
CA GLU A 96 28.21 5.24 -23.07
C GLU A 96 29.02 4.08 -23.66
N GLN A 97 29.23 3.01 -22.87
CA GLN A 97 29.85 1.75 -23.29
C GLN A 97 29.12 0.58 -22.61
N ALA A 98 28.36 -0.16 -23.39
CA ALA A 98 27.55 -1.28 -22.91
C ALA A 98 28.39 -2.51 -22.53
N PRO A 99 27.85 -3.40 -21.65
CA PRO A 99 26.57 -3.31 -20.96
C PRO A 99 26.64 -2.56 -19.62
N ALA A 100 25.46 -2.14 -19.13
CA ALA A 100 25.28 -1.70 -17.74
C ALA A 100 23.97 -2.28 -17.18
N SER A 101 23.83 -2.39 -15.85
CA SER A 101 22.62 -2.93 -15.27
C SER A 101 22.20 -2.17 -14.01
N LEU A 102 20.88 -2.14 -13.76
CA LEU A 102 20.27 -1.88 -12.47
C LEU A 102 19.72 -3.20 -11.91
N GLU A 103 20.01 -3.47 -10.64
CA GLU A 103 19.54 -4.67 -9.95
C GLU A 103 18.83 -4.30 -8.67
N ASN A 104 17.54 -4.67 -8.55
CA ASN A 104 16.76 -4.51 -7.33
C ASN A 104 16.85 -5.76 -6.48
N ILE A 105 17.20 -5.58 -5.21
CA ILE A 105 17.38 -6.70 -4.27
C ILE A 105 16.11 -7.01 -3.47
N GLY A 106 15.02 -6.26 -3.71
CA GLY A 106 13.76 -6.45 -3.01
C GLY A 106 13.85 -6.22 -1.50
N TRP A 107 12.98 -6.90 -0.79
CA TRP A 107 12.82 -6.85 0.66
C TRP A 107 13.66 -7.98 1.30
N ASP A 108 14.95 -7.68 1.57
CA ASP A 108 15.95 -8.67 2.06
C ASP A 108 16.13 -9.89 1.12
N GLY A 109 16.09 -9.66 -0.19
CA GLY A 109 16.13 -10.68 -1.23
C GLY A 109 14.74 -11.05 -1.77
N MET A 110 14.71 -11.51 -3.02
CA MET A 110 13.49 -11.97 -3.68
C MET A 110 13.40 -13.49 -3.64
N VAL A 111 12.25 -14.01 -3.24
CA VAL A 111 11.99 -15.46 -3.21
C VAL A 111 11.36 -15.88 -4.53
N PHE A 112 12.00 -16.82 -5.24
CA PHE A 112 11.44 -17.39 -6.47
C PHE A 112 11.06 -18.86 -6.31
N ARG A 113 9.94 -19.25 -6.97
CA ARG A 113 9.38 -20.60 -6.90
C ARG A 113 9.40 -21.28 -8.26
N ALA A 114 9.70 -22.56 -8.28
CA ALA A 114 9.66 -23.39 -9.49
C ALA A 114 8.25 -23.45 -10.07
N GLY A 115 8.11 -23.17 -11.37
CA GLY A 115 6.84 -23.14 -12.08
C GLY A 115 6.02 -21.86 -11.93
N GLU A 116 6.42 -20.93 -11.04
CA GLU A 116 5.75 -19.63 -10.90
C GLU A 116 6.13 -18.70 -12.06
N THR A 117 5.17 -17.90 -12.46
CA THR A 117 5.37 -16.80 -13.40
C THR A 117 5.31 -15.49 -12.64
N TYR A 118 6.30 -14.65 -12.88
CA TYR A 118 6.39 -13.31 -12.33
C TYR A 118 6.12 -12.30 -13.43
N ASP A 119 5.16 -11.42 -13.21
CA ASP A 119 4.80 -10.36 -14.14
C ASP A 119 5.58 -9.10 -13.78
N PHE A 120 6.47 -8.72 -14.67
CA PHE A 120 7.23 -7.47 -14.61
C PHE A 120 6.45 -6.36 -15.32
N SER A 121 6.45 -5.16 -14.75
CA SER A 121 6.10 -3.94 -15.46
C SER A 121 6.99 -2.77 -15.06
N ALA A 122 7.18 -1.83 -15.98
CA ALA A 122 7.82 -0.54 -15.73
C ALA A 122 7.35 0.49 -16.75
N TRP A 123 7.25 1.75 -16.35
CA TRP A 123 7.17 2.84 -17.30
C TRP A 123 8.57 3.14 -17.82
N MET A 124 8.71 3.21 -19.15
CA MET A 124 10.01 3.45 -19.80
C MET A 124 9.86 4.37 -20.99
N ARG A 125 10.91 5.14 -21.25
CA ARG A 125 11.08 5.92 -22.49
C ARG A 125 12.55 6.04 -22.88
N ILE A 126 12.79 6.36 -24.12
CA ILE A 126 14.10 6.87 -24.58
C ILE A 126 14.18 8.33 -24.10
N SER A 127 15.26 8.69 -23.40
CA SER A 127 15.46 10.07 -22.95
C SER A 127 15.49 11.05 -24.13
N SER A 128 14.95 12.24 -23.92
CA SER A 128 14.87 13.28 -24.98
C SER A 128 16.21 13.70 -25.57
N ASN A 129 17.31 13.45 -24.86
CA ASN A 129 18.68 13.77 -25.31
C ASN A 129 19.34 12.62 -26.08
N CYS A 130 18.65 11.48 -26.24
CA CYS A 130 19.18 10.31 -26.94
C CYS A 130 18.65 10.23 -28.38
N GLU A 131 19.55 10.04 -29.34
CA GLU A 131 19.19 9.93 -30.78
C GLU A 131 18.76 8.52 -31.21
N ALA A 132 18.85 7.53 -30.31
CA ALA A 132 18.42 6.16 -30.60
C ALA A 132 16.92 6.09 -30.86
N SER A 133 16.51 5.25 -31.81
CA SER A 133 15.09 4.99 -32.10
C SER A 133 14.52 3.75 -31.40
N ALA A 134 15.40 2.89 -30.86
CA ALA A 134 15.05 1.70 -30.12
C ALA A 134 16.22 1.25 -29.27
N LEU A 135 15.97 0.94 -28.00
CA LEU A 135 16.95 0.48 -27.03
C LEU A 135 16.49 -0.84 -26.39
N PRO A 136 17.23 -1.94 -26.60
CA PRO A 136 16.88 -3.21 -25.96
C PRO A 136 17.29 -3.19 -24.48
N VAL A 137 16.41 -3.76 -23.63
CA VAL A 137 16.64 -3.97 -22.20
C VAL A 137 16.29 -5.41 -21.88
N THR A 138 17.24 -6.16 -21.31
CA THR A 138 16.99 -7.52 -20.81
C THR A 138 16.52 -7.46 -19.37
N VAL A 139 15.35 -8.06 -19.09
CA VAL A 139 14.76 -8.21 -17.75
C VAL A 139 15.03 -9.62 -17.29
N ALA A 140 15.68 -9.81 -16.13
CA ALA A 140 16.06 -11.13 -15.65
C ALA A 140 15.78 -11.31 -14.16
N LEU A 141 15.33 -12.53 -13.78
CA LEU A 141 15.32 -13.00 -12.41
C LEU A 141 16.68 -13.65 -12.11
N ILE A 142 17.29 -13.23 -11.02
CA ILE A 142 18.65 -13.62 -10.64
C ILE A 142 18.59 -14.50 -9.40
N ASP A 143 19.34 -15.61 -9.40
CA ASP A 143 19.45 -16.52 -8.26
C ASP A 143 20.48 -16.07 -7.21
N ASP A 144 20.59 -16.85 -6.13
CA ASP A 144 21.50 -16.61 -5.00
C ASP A 144 23.01 -16.59 -5.43
N ASP A 145 23.35 -17.20 -6.57
CA ASP A 145 24.69 -17.24 -7.14
C ASP A 145 24.93 -16.14 -8.19
N GLY A 146 23.94 -15.33 -8.50
CA GLY A 146 24.03 -14.23 -9.48
C GLY A 146 23.74 -14.64 -10.92
N ASN A 147 23.20 -15.85 -11.17
CA ASN A 147 22.84 -16.33 -12.50
C ASN A 147 21.39 -15.99 -12.84
N ALA A 148 21.12 -15.72 -14.12
CA ALA A 148 19.78 -15.57 -14.60
C ALA A 148 19.04 -16.93 -14.66
N ILE A 149 17.87 -17.03 -14.03
CA ILE A 149 17.02 -18.23 -14.02
C ILE A 149 15.79 -18.09 -14.91
N ALA A 150 15.44 -16.87 -15.28
CA ALA A 150 14.46 -16.51 -16.30
C ALA A 150 14.81 -15.13 -16.85
N GLU A 151 14.69 -14.94 -18.15
CA GLU A 151 14.96 -13.66 -18.78
C GLU A 151 14.06 -13.42 -19.99
N GLN A 152 13.78 -12.15 -20.27
CA GLN A 152 13.05 -11.68 -21.45
C GLN A 152 13.59 -10.32 -21.88
N ASP A 153 13.62 -10.10 -23.20
CA ASP A 153 13.98 -8.81 -23.77
C ASP A 153 12.74 -7.96 -24.02
N ILE A 154 12.86 -6.69 -23.71
CA ILE A 154 11.93 -5.62 -24.09
C ILE A 154 12.65 -4.63 -24.99
N THR A 155 11.89 -3.88 -25.78
CA THR A 155 12.44 -2.81 -26.64
C THR A 155 11.78 -1.50 -26.28
N VAL A 156 12.55 -0.55 -25.76
CA VAL A 156 12.09 0.81 -25.54
C VAL A 156 12.22 1.57 -26.87
N ASP A 157 11.10 1.98 -27.45
CA ASP A 157 11.02 2.55 -28.82
C ASP A 157 10.26 3.89 -28.88
N SER A 158 10.13 4.58 -27.76
CA SER A 158 9.39 5.84 -27.65
C SER A 158 10.10 6.84 -26.74
N ASN A 159 10.02 8.12 -27.10
CA ASN A 159 10.41 9.22 -26.22
C ASN A 159 9.27 9.64 -25.26
N ASP A 160 8.05 9.16 -25.50
CA ASP A 160 6.95 9.29 -24.55
C ASP A 160 6.96 8.11 -23.59
N TRP A 161 6.55 8.34 -22.34
CA TRP A 161 6.38 7.29 -21.35
C TRP A 161 5.42 6.21 -21.85
N ARG A 162 5.87 4.96 -21.81
CA ARG A 162 5.06 3.79 -22.13
C ARG A 162 5.29 2.71 -21.10
N LYS A 163 4.21 2.08 -20.67
CA LYS A 163 4.29 0.91 -19.80
C LYS A 163 4.80 -0.28 -20.60
N GLN A 164 5.90 -0.87 -20.17
CA GLN A 164 6.48 -2.10 -20.68
C GLN A 164 6.08 -3.25 -19.76
N GLU A 165 5.70 -4.38 -20.32
CA GLU A 165 5.26 -5.54 -19.56
C GLU A 165 5.83 -6.82 -20.15
N VAL A 166 6.41 -7.68 -19.31
CA VAL A 166 6.86 -9.02 -19.70
C VAL A 166 6.62 -10.01 -18.56
N SER A 167 6.51 -11.29 -18.92
CA SER A 167 6.32 -12.38 -17.97
C SER A 167 7.54 -13.27 -17.93
N LEU A 168 8.04 -13.57 -16.73
CA LEU A 168 9.21 -14.38 -16.46
C LEU A 168 8.78 -15.65 -15.72
N THR A 169 8.97 -16.83 -16.34
CA THR A 169 8.58 -18.10 -15.72
C THR A 169 9.83 -18.85 -15.26
N VAL A 170 9.86 -19.17 -13.97
CA VAL A 170 10.93 -19.99 -13.38
C VAL A 170 10.69 -21.45 -13.73
N SER A 171 11.72 -22.13 -14.24
CA SER A 171 11.64 -23.53 -14.65
C SER A 171 11.27 -24.46 -13.50
N GLY A 172 10.50 -25.52 -13.78
CA GLY A 172 10.06 -26.54 -12.83
C GLY A 172 8.57 -26.55 -12.58
N GLU A 173 8.06 -27.56 -11.86
CA GLU A 173 6.61 -27.76 -11.66
C GLU A 173 6.18 -27.86 -10.20
N SER A 174 7.13 -27.82 -9.24
CA SER A 174 6.83 -28.21 -7.86
C SER A 174 6.32 -27.09 -6.95
N ASN A 175 6.25 -25.84 -7.42
CA ASN A 175 6.02 -24.65 -6.61
C ASN A 175 6.93 -24.56 -5.36
N ALA A 176 8.05 -25.29 -5.35
CA ALA A 176 9.03 -25.21 -4.31
C ALA A 176 9.84 -23.92 -4.42
N ILE A 177 10.27 -23.35 -3.29
CA ILE A 177 11.25 -22.27 -3.29
C ILE A 177 12.56 -22.81 -3.88
N VAL A 178 13.07 -22.14 -4.91
CA VAL A 178 14.33 -22.49 -5.58
C VAL A 178 15.37 -21.39 -5.46
N VAL A 179 14.95 -20.18 -5.07
CA VAL A 179 15.81 -19.03 -4.79
C VAL A 179 15.31 -18.36 -3.53
N HIS A 180 16.20 -18.00 -2.61
CA HIS A 180 15.87 -17.38 -1.32
C HIS A 180 16.27 -15.90 -1.24
N GLU A 181 17.38 -15.50 -1.87
CA GLU A 181 17.94 -14.15 -1.86
C GLU A 181 18.16 -13.62 -3.29
N GLY A 182 17.21 -13.89 -4.18
CA GLY A 182 17.26 -13.45 -5.57
C GLY A 182 17.07 -11.96 -5.76
N ALA A 183 17.18 -11.55 -7.03
CA ALA A 183 17.03 -10.15 -7.45
C ALA A 183 16.35 -10.01 -8.82
N LEU A 184 15.84 -8.82 -9.11
CA LEU A 184 15.43 -8.39 -10.45
C LEU A 184 16.56 -7.59 -11.08
N ARG A 185 17.03 -7.98 -12.27
CA ARG A 185 18.07 -7.25 -13.01
C ARG A 185 17.56 -6.74 -14.34
N LEU A 186 17.79 -5.45 -14.59
CA LEU A 186 17.55 -4.77 -15.86
C LEU A 186 18.90 -4.49 -16.49
N THR A 187 19.19 -5.12 -17.65
CA THR A 187 20.46 -4.94 -18.35
C THR A 187 20.27 -4.15 -19.63
N PHE A 188 20.96 -3.04 -19.73
CA PHE A 188 21.02 -2.16 -20.89
C PHE A 188 22.19 -2.62 -21.77
N THR A 189 21.85 -3.20 -22.91
CA THR A 189 22.82 -3.94 -23.75
C THR A 189 23.40 -3.12 -24.90
N THR A 190 22.93 -1.88 -25.09
CA THR A 190 23.40 -0.96 -26.13
C THR A 190 23.64 0.43 -25.57
N GLU A 191 24.45 1.23 -26.28
CA GLU A 191 24.65 2.64 -25.97
C GLU A 191 23.35 3.44 -26.15
N GLY A 192 23.09 4.38 -25.25
CA GLY A 192 21.91 5.23 -25.25
C GLY A 192 21.40 5.51 -23.85
N THR A 193 20.32 6.29 -23.73
CA THR A 193 19.75 6.69 -22.44
C THR A 193 18.30 6.25 -22.33
N VAL A 194 18.01 5.43 -21.32
CA VAL A 194 16.66 4.98 -20.94
C VAL A 194 16.26 5.61 -19.62
N ASP A 195 15.10 6.28 -19.62
CA ASP A 195 14.42 6.69 -18.40
C ASP A 195 13.42 5.59 -17.99
N LEU A 196 13.32 5.29 -16.68
CA LEU A 196 12.41 4.27 -16.16
C LEU A 196 11.85 4.64 -14.79
N ASP A 197 10.61 4.20 -14.54
CA ASP A 197 9.86 4.51 -13.34
C ASP A 197 8.81 3.42 -13.05
N PHE A 198 8.25 3.41 -11.83
CA PHE A 198 7.22 2.47 -11.36
C PHE A 198 7.51 1.01 -11.72
N VAL A 199 8.75 0.60 -11.47
CA VAL A 199 9.20 -0.77 -11.70
C VAL A 199 8.55 -1.71 -10.70
N THR A 200 7.94 -2.80 -11.18
CA THR A 200 7.23 -3.78 -10.38
C THR A 200 7.54 -5.21 -10.80
N LEU A 201 7.42 -6.15 -9.88
CA LEU A 201 7.54 -7.59 -10.13
C LEU A 201 6.60 -8.34 -9.20
N GLU A 202 5.52 -8.88 -9.73
CA GLU A 202 4.52 -9.61 -8.93
C GLU A 202 4.39 -11.08 -9.34
N PRO A 203 4.24 -12.02 -8.40
CA PRO A 203 3.85 -13.39 -8.74
C PRO A 203 2.43 -13.39 -9.36
N ARG A 204 2.25 -14.18 -10.42
CA ARG A 204 0.94 -14.30 -11.09
C ARG A 204 -0.09 -15.07 -10.26
N THR A 205 0.39 -15.96 -9.40
CA THR A 205 -0.48 -16.72 -8.50
C THR A 205 -1.14 -15.78 -7.50
N THR A 206 -2.46 -15.87 -7.39
CA THR A 206 -3.28 -15.08 -6.46
C THR A 206 -4.12 -15.98 -5.55
N TYR A 207 -4.59 -15.44 -4.44
CA TYR A 207 -5.63 -16.08 -3.62
C TYR A 207 -7.01 -15.62 -4.10
N ASN A 208 -7.81 -16.55 -4.64
CA ASN A 208 -9.16 -16.28 -5.17
C ASN A 208 -9.25 -15.11 -6.17
N GLY A 209 -8.19 -14.86 -6.93
CA GLY A 209 -8.15 -13.77 -7.91
C GLY A 209 -7.82 -12.39 -7.35
N LEU A 210 -7.57 -12.26 -6.04
CA LEU A 210 -7.17 -11.00 -5.40
C LEU A 210 -5.75 -10.62 -5.83
N LYS A 211 -5.63 -9.58 -6.65
CA LYS A 211 -4.37 -9.05 -7.16
C LYS A 211 -3.65 -8.17 -6.15
N HIS A 212 -2.37 -7.99 -6.34
CA HIS A 212 -1.48 -7.13 -5.55
C HIS A 212 -1.24 -7.58 -4.11
N PHE A 213 -1.79 -8.72 -3.70
CA PHE A 213 -1.58 -9.29 -2.38
C PHE A 213 -0.85 -10.62 -2.44
N ARG A 214 0.03 -10.85 -1.48
CA ARG A 214 0.68 -12.15 -1.28
C ARG A 214 -0.34 -13.24 -0.96
N PRO A 215 -0.48 -14.24 -1.84
CA PRO A 215 -1.54 -15.26 -1.70
C PRO A 215 -1.41 -16.11 -0.43
N ASP A 216 -0.18 -16.36 0.05
CA ASP A 216 0.10 -17.10 1.27
C ASP A 216 -0.39 -16.35 2.52
N LEU A 217 -0.18 -15.04 2.57
CA LEU A 217 -0.62 -14.20 3.68
C LEU A 217 -2.15 -14.01 3.66
N VAL A 218 -2.74 -13.76 2.48
CA VAL A 218 -4.21 -13.66 2.37
C VAL A 218 -4.88 -14.97 2.78
N LYS A 219 -4.30 -16.12 2.38
CA LYS A 219 -4.80 -17.43 2.83
C LYS A 219 -4.75 -17.56 4.36
N ALA A 220 -3.66 -17.16 4.99
CA ALA A 220 -3.52 -17.22 6.44
C ALA A 220 -4.58 -16.34 7.15
N LEU A 221 -4.86 -15.14 6.62
CA LEU A 221 -5.92 -14.26 7.13
C LEU A 221 -7.31 -14.87 6.93
N ALA A 222 -7.58 -15.46 5.76
CA ALA A 222 -8.85 -16.13 5.48
C ALA A 222 -9.09 -17.34 6.39
N ASP A 223 -8.05 -18.13 6.69
CA ASP A 223 -8.12 -19.29 7.59
C ASP A 223 -8.50 -18.90 9.03
N LEU A 224 -8.25 -17.65 9.45
CA LEU A 224 -8.71 -17.11 10.74
C LEU A 224 -10.22 -16.88 10.77
N GLN A 225 -10.89 -16.79 9.63
CA GLN A 225 -12.32 -16.51 9.48
C GLN A 225 -12.78 -15.26 10.27
N PRO A 226 -12.11 -14.12 10.09
CA PRO A 226 -12.47 -12.90 10.80
C PRO A 226 -13.85 -12.40 10.35
N ARG A 227 -14.64 -11.85 11.26
CA ARG A 227 -15.95 -11.29 10.93
C ARG A 227 -15.85 -9.83 10.49
N PHE A 228 -14.80 -9.14 10.90
CA PHE A 228 -14.45 -7.80 10.42
C PHE A 228 -12.92 -7.63 10.36
N MET A 229 -12.49 -6.65 9.59
CA MET A 229 -11.11 -6.19 9.53
C MET A 229 -11.08 -4.69 9.73
N ARG A 230 -10.37 -4.22 10.77
CA ARG A 230 -10.06 -2.80 11.01
C ARG A 230 -8.77 -2.44 10.28
N PHE A 231 -8.78 -1.38 9.48
CA PHE A 231 -7.64 -0.92 8.66
C PHE A 231 -7.73 0.59 8.39
N PRO A 232 -6.69 1.26 7.86
CA PRO A 232 -5.33 0.80 7.56
C PRO A 232 -4.42 0.88 8.78
N GLY A 233 -4.95 1.16 9.95
CA GLY A 233 -4.19 1.18 11.17
C GLY A 233 -4.77 2.00 12.30
N GLY A 234 -3.88 2.35 13.19
CA GLY A 234 -4.05 3.21 14.33
C GLY A 234 -3.40 4.58 14.09
N CYS A 235 -2.22 4.82 14.72
CA CYS A 235 -1.50 6.08 14.59
C CYS A 235 -1.15 6.45 13.15
N ILE A 236 -0.98 5.47 12.25
CA ILE A 236 -0.69 5.72 10.84
C ILE A 236 -1.80 6.54 10.16
N THR A 237 -3.08 6.40 10.57
CA THR A 237 -4.16 7.19 10.00
C THR A 237 -4.07 8.66 10.38
N HIS A 238 -3.60 8.95 11.58
CA HIS A 238 -3.42 10.31 12.07
C HIS A 238 -2.17 11.02 11.50
N GLY A 239 -1.13 10.25 11.15
CA GLY A 239 0.14 10.77 10.64
C GLY A 239 0.98 11.54 11.65
N LEU A 240 2.17 11.98 11.23
CA LEU A 240 3.13 12.75 12.01
C LEU A 240 2.70 14.22 12.21
N GLY A 241 1.67 14.65 11.53
CA GLY A 241 1.13 16.01 11.52
C GLY A 241 0.10 16.13 10.40
N MET A 242 -0.48 17.31 10.21
CA MET A 242 -1.53 17.51 9.20
C MET A 242 -1.10 17.17 7.79
N ASP A 243 0.14 17.51 7.42
CA ASP A 243 0.65 17.24 6.07
C ASP A 243 0.93 15.75 5.80
N ASN A 244 0.99 14.93 6.85
CA ASN A 244 1.24 13.50 6.78
C ASN A 244 0.01 12.66 7.15
N MET A 245 -1.12 13.31 7.44
CA MET A 245 -2.38 12.63 7.73
C MET A 245 -2.81 11.74 6.56
N TYR A 246 -3.34 10.56 6.86
CA TYR A 246 -3.78 9.63 5.84
C TYR A 246 -5.10 10.08 5.21
N HIS A 247 -5.08 10.44 3.94
CA HIS A 247 -6.25 10.76 3.15
C HIS A 247 -6.62 9.56 2.29
N TRP A 248 -7.74 8.92 2.57
CA TRP A 248 -8.16 7.69 1.92
C TRP A 248 -8.30 7.82 0.40
N ASP A 249 -8.80 8.94 -0.06
CA ASP A 249 -9.05 9.25 -1.48
C ASP A 249 -7.78 9.42 -2.30
N ARG A 250 -6.64 9.67 -1.65
CA ARG A 250 -5.31 9.70 -2.28
C ARG A 250 -4.68 8.31 -2.44
N THR A 251 -5.33 7.27 -1.93
CA THR A 251 -4.83 5.88 -1.97
C THR A 251 -5.66 4.98 -2.90
N ILE A 252 -6.49 5.57 -3.76
CA ILE A 252 -7.31 4.89 -4.76
C ILE A 252 -7.00 5.42 -6.16
N GLY A 253 -7.49 4.74 -7.21
CA GLY A 253 -7.18 5.08 -8.60
C GLY A 253 -5.89 4.42 -9.09
N ASP A 254 -5.32 4.94 -10.16
CA ASP A 254 -4.07 4.44 -10.74
C ASP A 254 -2.91 4.65 -9.76
N VAL A 255 -2.06 3.64 -9.58
CA VAL A 255 -1.00 3.63 -8.55
C VAL A 255 -0.01 4.77 -8.76
N GLU A 256 0.26 5.12 -10.01
CA GLU A 256 1.18 6.19 -10.40
C GLU A 256 0.74 7.56 -9.87
N HIS A 257 -0.57 7.76 -9.70
CA HIS A 257 -1.19 9.00 -9.19
C HIS A 257 -1.50 8.98 -7.70
N ARG A 258 -1.09 7.96 -6.97
CA ARG A 258 -1.20 7.91 -5.51
C ARG A 258 0.05 8.55 -4.91
N PRO A 259 -0.03 9.76 -4.31
CA PRO A 259 1.18 10.42 -3.80
C PRO A 259 1.79 9.58 -2.68
N HIS A 260 3.03 9.16 -2.85
CA HIS A 260 3.78 8.43 -1.83
C HIS A 260 3.87 9.25 -0.56
N ASN A 261 4.02 8.60 0.58
CA ASN A 261 4.04 9.28 1.86
C ASN A 261 5.13 8.71 2.77
N PHE A 262 5.56 9.53 3.72
CA PHE A 262 6.35 9.10 4.85
C PHE A 262 5.45 8.31 5.82
N ASN A 263 5.88 7.12 6.20
CA ASN A 263 5.21 6.37 7.27
C ASN A 263 5.76 6.85 8.62
N LEU A 264 4.89 7.24 9.54
CA LEU A 264 5.29 7.77 10.84
C LEU A 264 6.15 6.79 11.68
N TRP A 265 6.19 5.51 11.30
CA TRP A 265 7.05 4.49 11.91
C TRP A 265 8.47 4.46 11.31
N GLY A 266 8.80 5.41 10.43
CA GLY A 266 10.15 5.65 9.95
C GLY A 266 10.52 4.86 8.70
N TYR A 267 9.60 4.75 7.75
CA TYR A 267 9.85 4.20 6.42
C TYR A 267 8.92 4.83 5.38
N HIS A 268 8.96 4.37 4.14
CA HIS A 268 8.21 4.90 3.01
C HIS A 268 6.94 4.08 2.74
N GLN A 269 5.86 4.74 2.32
CA GLN A 269 4.63 4.12 1.85
C GLN A 269 4.38 4.46 0.39
N SER A 270 4.21 3.44 -0.44
CA SER A 270 3.87 3.61 -1.86
C SER A 270 2.36 3.71 -2.12
N PHE A 271 1.53 3.35 -1.17
CA PHE A 271 0.07 3.17 -1.32
C PHE A 271 -0.35 2.25 -2.47
N ARG A 272 0.54 1.34 -2.90
CA ARG A 272 0.17 0.31 -3.86
C ARG A 272 -0.98 -0.57 -3.34
N ILE A 273 -1.00 -0.82 -2.03
CA ILE A 273 -2.17 -1.27 -1.29
C ILE A 273 -2.78 -0.06 -0.59
N GLY A 274 -3.96 0.35 -1.03
CA GLY A 274 -4.74 1.45 -0.48
C GLY A 274 -6.14 1.01 -0.04
N TYR A 275 -7.03 1.98 0.14
CA TYR A 275 -8.38 1.69 0.64
C TYR A 275 -9.18 0.76 -0.27
N TYR A 276 -9.06 0.90 -1.59
CA TYR A 276 -9.74 0.02 -2.52
C TYR A 276 -9.28 -1.44 -2.35
N GLU A 277 -7.97 -1.66 -2.26
CA GLU A 277 -7.38 -2.98 -2.11
C GLU A 277 -7.74 -3.60 -0.74
N TYR A 278 -7.77 -2.81 0.35
CA TYR A 278 -8.23 -3.30 1.66
C TYR A 278 -9.70 -3.71 1.65
N LEU A 279 -10.57 -2.98 0.95
CA LEU A 279 -11.97 -3.34 0.80
C LEU A 279 -12.13 -4.65 0.01
N CYS A 280 -11.39 -4.81 -1.09
CA CYS A 280 -11.35 -6.06 -1.87
C CYS A 280 -10.81 -7.25 -1.03
N LEU A 281 -9.79 -7.00 -0.18
CA LEU A 281 -9.27 -8.00 0.75
C LEU A 281 -10.36 -8.43 1.75
N CYS A 282 -11.08 -7.48 2.35
CA CYS A 282 -12.17 -7.77 3.28
C CYS A 282 -13.23 -8.68 2.62
N GLU A 283 -13.67 -8.34 1.41
CA GLU A 283 -14.63 -9.15 0.66
C GLU A 283 -14.08 -10.56 0.37
N THR A 284 -12.82 -10.67 -0.08
CA THR A 284 -12.16 -11.93 -0.41
C THR A 284 -12.05 -12.89 0.79
N ILE A 285 -11.79 -12.37 2.00
CA ILE A 285 -11.68 -13.18 3.22
C ILE A 285 -13.01 -13.32 3.98
N GLY A 286 -14.09 -12.69 3.48
CA GLY A 286 -15.42 -12.75 4.08
C GLY A 286 -15.56 -11.92 5.37
N ALA A 287 -14.75 -10.87 5.53
CA ALA A 287 -14.77 -9.96 6.66
C ALA A 287 -15.51 -8.66 6.31
N LYS A 288 -16.26 -8.10 7.27
CA LYS A 288 -16.81 -6.75 7.13
C LYS A 288 -15.70 -5.71 7.20
N PRO A 289 -15.66 -4.71 6.32
CA PRO A 289 -14.70 -3.62 6.43
C PRO A 289 -15.03 -2.71 7.62
N LEU A 290 -13.98 -2.33 8.37
CA LEU A 290 -14.01 -1.28 9.39
C LEU A 290 -12.86 -0.31 9.10
N PRO A 291 -13.00 0.54 8.07
CA PRO A 291 -12.03 1.58 7.78
C PRO A 291 -11.97 2.59 8.92
N VAL A 292 -10.76 3.07 9.24
CA VAL A 292 -10.53 4.08 10.28
C VAL A 292 -10.02 5.35 9.66
N LEU A 293 -10.71 6.46 9.96
CA LEU A 293 -10.30 7.80 9.58
C LEU A 293 -9.92 8.62 10.82
N PRO A 294 -9.04 9.61 10.71
CA PRO A 294 -8.75 10.55 11.79
C PRO A 294 -10.04 11.26 12.25
N ALA A 295 -10.11 11.58 13.54
CA ALA A 295 -11.15 12.46 14.06
C ALA A 295 -10.85 13.95 13.81
N ALA A 296 -10.26 14.27 12.66
CA ALA A 296 -9.78 15.61 12.28
C ALA A 296 -8.70 16.16 13.23
N VAL A 297 -7.89 15.27 13.80
CA VAL A 297 -6.72 15.57 14.63
C VAL A 297 -5.57 14.65 14.25
N SER A 298 -4.32 15.15 14.29
CA SER A 298 -3.13 14.33 14.05
C SER A 298 -2.78 13.48 15.27
N CYS A 299 -1.80 12.58 15.10
CA CYS A 299 -1.42 11.60 16.13
C CYS A 299 -0.92 12.28 17.41
N GLN A 300 -1.47 11.88 18.56
CA GLN A 300 -1.10 12.35 19.89
C GLN A 300 0.29 11.87 20.34
N ASN A 301 0.81 10.79 19.72
CA ASN A 301 2.10 10.19 20.07
C ASN A 301 3.30 10.84 19.35
N THR A 302 3.09 11.94 18.66
CA THR A 302 4.16 12.66 17.96
C THR A 302 4.74 13.77 18.84
N SER A 303 5.95 14.26 18.50
CA SER A 303 6.59 15.36 19.22
C SER A 303 5.81 16.69 19.14
N GLN A 304 4.96 16.84 18.13
CA GLN A 304 4.10 18.01 17.93
C GLN A 304 2.80 17.90 18.73
N GLY A 305 2.47 16.69 19.23
CA GLY A 305 1.18 16.41 19.86
C GLY A 305 0.02 16.45 18.87
N PRO A 306 -1.23 16.31 19.34
CA PRO A 306 -2.40 16.37 18.49
C PRO A 306 -2.61 17.77 17.92
N VAL A 307 -2.59 17.91 16.60
CA VAL A 307 -2.89 19.14 15.88
C VAL A 307 -4.24 18.97 15.17
N PRO A 308 -5.25 19.81 15.46
CA PRO A 308 -6.55 19.71 14.83
C PRO A 308 -6.56 20.36 13.43
N ILE A 309 -7.39 19.83 12.54
CA ILE A 309 -7.79 20.51 11.31
C ILE A 309 -8.42 21.88 11.69
N ALA A 310 -8.05 22.93 10.98
CA ALA A 310 -8.61 24.25 11.24
C ALA A 310 -10.13 24.24 11.02
N GLN A 311 -10.90 24.96 11.86
CA GLN A 311 -12.37 24.93 11.79
C GLN A 311 -12.92 25.31 10.42
N LYS A 312 -12.24 26.20 9.68
CA LYS A 312 -12.62 26.62 8.34
C LYS A 312 -12.52 25.49 7.29
N ASP A 313 -11.66 24.50 7.55
CA ASP A 313 -11.34 23.39 6.64
C ASP A 313 -12.16 22.12 7.02
N MET A 314 -12.87 22.14 8.14
CA MET A 314 -13.73 21.01 8.58
C MET A 314 -14.79 20.59 7.56
N PRO A 315 -15.48 21.51 6.83
CA PRO A 315 -16.47 21.10 5.82
C PRO A 315 -15.84 20.19 4.75
N ALA A 316 -14.67 20.54 4.22
CA ALA A 316 -13.99 19.74 3.20
C ALA A 316 -13.57 18.35 3.74
N TYR A 317 -13.09 18.29 4.99
CA TYR A 317 -12.76 17.02 5.62
C TYR A 317 -13.99 16.15 5.90
N ILE A 318 -15.12 16.75 6.31
CA ILE A 318 -16.39 16.04 6.47
C ILE A 318 -16.86 15.47 5.13
N ASP A 319 -16.74 16.24 4.04
CA ASP A 319 -17.06 15.76 2.70
C ASP A 319 -16.17 14.53 2.33
N GLU A 320 -14.87 14.57 2.63
CA GLU A 320 -13.96 13.42 2.45
C GLU A 320 -14.47 12.17 3.21
N VAL A 321 -14.90 12.33 4.45
CA VAL A 321 -15.46 11.21 5.26
C VAL A 321 -16.75 10.67 4.62
N LEU A 322 -17.65 11.53 4.18
CA LEU A 322 -18.92 11.13 3.53
C LEU A 322 -18.66 10.46 2.18
N HIS A 323 -17.68 10.93 1.43
CA HIS A 323 -17.26 10.34 0.16
C HIS A 323 -16.74 8.89 0.32
N LEU A 324 -16.10 8.56 1.44
CA LEU A 324 -15.71 7.15 1.70
C LEU A 324 -16.94 6.26 1.81
N VAL A 325 -17.98 6.70 2.50
CA VAL A 325 -19.23 5.93 2.61
C VAL A 325 -19.90 5.82 1.24
N GLU A 326 -19.93 6.90 0.45
CA GLU A 326 -20.44 6.86 -0.91
C GLU A 326 -19.60 5.96 -1.82
N PHE A 327 -18.26 6.00 -1.71
CA PHE A 327 -17.38 5.09 -2.44
C PHE A 327 -17.69 3.63 -2.14
N CYS A 328 -17.91 3.29 -0.86
CA CYS A 328 -18.23 1.93 -0.45
C CYS A 328 -19.65 1.49 -0.84
N ASN A 329 -20.66 2.35 -0.67
CA ASN A 329 -22.07 1.97 -0.70
C ASN A 329 -22.87 2.63 -1.81
N GLY A 330 -22.33 3.67 -2.46
CA GLY A 330 -23.02 4.42 -3.51
C GLY A 330 -23.28 3.56 -4.75
N ASP A 331 -24.41 3.83 -5.40
CA ASP A 331 -24.76 3.21 -6.68
C ASP A 331 -23.85 3.71 -7.80
N ALA A 332 -23.25 2.80 -8.54
CA ALA A 332 -22.25 3.10 -9.58
C ALA A 332 -22.81 3.93 -10.75
N ALA A 333 -24.13 3.91 -10.98
CA ALA A 333 -24.76 4.63 -12.08
C ALA A 333 -25.23 6.04 -11.69
N THR A 334 -25.40 6.31 -10.39
CA THR A 334 -26.05 7.53 -9.91
C THR A 334 -25.23 8.37 -8.95
N THR A 335 -24.14 7.83 -8.39
CA THR A 335 -23.27 8.56 -7.46
C THR A 335 -21.86 8.71 -8.03
N GLU A 336 -21.18 9.80 -7.68
CA GLU A 336 -19.84 10.10 -8.18
C GLU A 336 -18.81 9.06 -7.71
N TRP A 337 -18.79 8.80 -6.41
CA TRP A 337 -17.80 7.90 -5.82
C TRP A 337 -18.12 6.42 -6.08
N GLY A 338 -19.40 6.05 -6.22
CA GLY A 338 -19.81 4.76 -6.73
C GLY A 338 -19.31 4.50 -8.16
N ALA A 339 -19.36 5.53 -9.03
CA ALA A 339 -18.81 5.44 -10.38
C ALA A 339 -17.28 5.30 -10.39
N LYS A 340 -16.56 6.01 -9.50
CA LYS A 340 -15.10 5.85 -9.33
C LYS A 340 -14.74 4.43 -8.91
N ARG A 341 -15.47 3.85 -7.93
CA ARG A 341 -15.29 2.45 -7.54
C ARG A 341 -15.49 1.49 -8.72
N ALA A 342 -16.56 1.71 -9.50
CA ALA A 342 -16.86 0.88 -10.68
C ALA A 342 -15.77 0.99 -11.75
N ALA A 343 -15.19 2.17 -11.97
CA ALA A 343 -14.08 2.37 -12.90
C ALA A 343 -12.81 1.60 -12.47
N MET A 344 -12.62 1.39 -11.17
CA MET A 344 -11.56 0.55 -10.61
C MET A 344 -11.84 -0.96 -10.71
N GLY A 345 -12.98 -1.36 -11.29
CA GLY A 345 -13.33 -2.76 -11.53
C GLY A 345 -14.34 -3.38 -10.54
N HIS A 346 -14.87 -2.59 -9.59
CA HIS A 346 -15.83 -3.09 -8.59
C HIS A 346 -17.16 -2.31 -8.65
N PRO A 347 -18.08 -2.63 -9.58
CA PRO A 347 -19.36 -1.91 -9.73
C PRO A 347 -20.31 -2.12 -8.54
N GLU A 348 -20.26 -3.27 -7.86
CA GLU A 348 -21.13 -3.56 -6.74
C GLU A 348 -20.68 -2.86 -5.46
N PRO A 349 -21.60 -2.51 -4.54
CA PRO A 349 -21.25 -1.94 -3.24
C PRO A 349 -20.46 -2.92 -2.35
N PHE A 350 -19.52 -2.40 -1.57
CA PHE A 350 -18.81 -3.16 -0.53
C PHE A 350 -19.64 -3.41 0.73
N ASN A 351 -20.84 -2.80 0.82
CA ASN A 351 -21.76 -2.93 1.95
C ASN A 351 -21.11 -2.53 3.30
N LEU A 352 -20.48 -1.36 3.34
CA LEU A 352 -19.90 -0.80 4.55
C LEU A 352 -20.99 -0.61 5.62
N GLU A 353 -20.79 -1.22 6.79
CA GLU A 353 -21.66 -1.09 7.97
C GLU A 353 -21.00 -0.27 9.09
N TYR A 354 -19.67 -0.34 9.19
CA TYR A 354 -18.87 0.24 10.28
C TYR A 354 -17.90 1.29 9.74
N LEU A 355 -17.81 2.44 10.42
CA LEU A 355 -16.84 3.48 10.14
C LEU A 355 -16.12 3.88 11.43
N GLY A 356 -14.83 3.63 11.52
CA GLY A 356 -13.98 4.04 12.62
C GLY A 356 -13.59 5.52 12.50
N ILE A 357 -13.73 6.28 13.58
CA ILE A 357 -13.31 7.69 13.66
C ILE A 357 -12.42 7.87 14.86
N GLY A 358 -11.14 8.17 14.60
CA GLY A 358 -10.12 8.33 15.63
C GLY A 358 -9.42 7.03 16.05
N ASN A 359 -8.29 7.19 16.72
CA ASN A 359 -7.49 6.11 17.30
C ASN A 359 -6.67 6.62 18.48
N GLU A 360 -6.88 6.06 19.68
CA GLU A 360 -6.11 6.39 20.90
C GLU A 360 -6.00 7.90 21.17
N ASP A 361 -7.00 8.67 20.77
CA ASP A 361 -6.97 10.11 20.86
C ASP A 361 -6.99 10.63 22.30
N LEU A 362 -6.39 11.79 22.52
CA LEU A 362 -6.63 12.60 23.69
C LEU A 362 -8.03 13.22 23.56
N ILE A 363 -8.99 12.79 24.40
CA ILE A 363 -10.40 13.20 24.31
C ILE A 363 -10.60 14.53 25.04
N ASP A 364 -10.01 15.58 24.51
CA ASP A 364 -10.21 16.95 24.97
C ASP A 364 -11.43 17.61 24.30
N ASP A 365 -11.69 18.86 24.62
CA ASP A 365 -12.82 19.60 24.05
C ASP A 365 -12.68 19.83 22.53
N VAL A 366 -11.45 19.89 22.00
CA VAL A 366 -11.19 20.06 20.57
C VAL A 366 -11.53 18.77 19.84
N PHE A 367 -11.00 17.65 20.30
CA PHE A 367 -11.32 16.33 19.76
C PHE A 367 -12.84 16.09 19.76
N ARG A 368 -13.48 16.30 20.92
CA ARG A 368 -14.95 16.08 21.08
C ARG A 368 -15.75 16.93 20.08
N ASN A 369 -15.37 18.19 19.89
CA ASN A 369 -16.02 19.05 18.92
C ASN A 369 -15.82 18.56 17.48
N ARG A 370 -14.61 18.09 17.10
CA ARG A 370 -14.31 17.56 15.76
C ARG A 370 -15.05 16.26 15.50
N PHE A 371 -14.97 15.33 16.43
CA PHE A 371 -15.69 14.05 16.37
C PHE A 371 -17.21 14.26 16.23
N GLN A 372 -17.81 15.16 17.04
CA GLN A 372 -19.25 15.41 16.99
C GLN A 372 -19.70 15.96 15.64
N GLN A 373 -18.93 16.89 15.04
CA GLN A 373 -19.24 17.41 13.70
C GLN A 373 -19.25 16.30 12.64
N ILE A 374 -18.25 15.41 12.68
CA ILE A 374 -18.17 14.27 11.76
C ILE A 374 -19.33 13.28 12.02
N PHE A 375 -19.56 12.93 13.27
CA PHE A 375 -20.64 12.03 13.68
C PHE A 375 -22.00 12.52 13.23
N ASP A 376 -22.31 13.79 13.47
CA ASP A 376 -23.61 14.40 13.10
C ASP A 376 -23.80 14.37 11.58
N ALA A 377 -22.77 14.69 10.81
CA ALA A 377 -22.80 14.67 9.35
C ALA A 377 -23.02 13.26 8.80
N VAL A 378 -22.27 12.27 9.32
CA VAL A 378 -22.43 10.85 8.93
C VAL A 378 -23.85 10.38 9.25
N LYS A 379 -24.36 10.65 10.46
CA LYS A 379 -25.71 10.22 10.87
C LYS A 379 -26.83 10.94 10.14
N ALA A 380 -26.62 12.18 9.71
CA ALA A 380 -27.61 12.91 8.91
C ALA A 380 -27.70 12.37 7.48
N THR A 381 -26.57 11.94 6.89
CA THR A 381 -26.49 11.49 5.49
C THR A 381 -26.68 9.97 5.36
N TYR A 382 -26.07 9.21 6.27
CA TYR A 382 -26.03 7.74 6.29
C TYR A 382 -26.43 7.20 7.67
N PRO A 383 -27.72 7.25 8.05
CA PRO A 383 -28.18 6.91 9.40
C PRO A 383 -27.88 5.48 9.83
N ASP A 384 -27.76 4.56 8.88
CA ASP A 384 -27.51 3.14 9.15
C ASP A 384 -26.02 2.82 9.42
N ILE A 385 -25.08 3.71 9.07
CA ILE A 385 -23.66 3.51 9.36
C ILE A 385 -23.42 3.57 10.87
N VAL A 386 -22.78 2.54 11.41
CA VAL A 386 -22.33 2.49 12.79
C VAL A 386 -20.98 3.19 12.90
N VAL A 387 -20.95 4.35 13.53
CA VAL A 387 -19.70 5.07 13.82
C VAL A 387 -19.07 4.45 15.06
N VAL A 388 -17.81 4.02 14.91
CA VAL A 388 -16.99 3.45 15.98
C VAL A 388 -15.97 4.50 16.41
N GLY A 389 -16.12 5.04 17.61
CA GLY A 389 -15.21 6.04 18.16
C GLY A 389 -14.07 5.42 18.98
N THR A 390 -13.27 6.30 19.59
CA THR A 390 -12.21 5.95 20.54
C THR A 390 -12.60 6.33 21.96
N VAL A 391 -12.08 5.59 22.96
CA VAL A 391 -12.23 5.91 24.38
C VAL A 391 -10.92 6.42 25.01
N GLY A 392 -9.91 6.68 24.18
CA GLY A 392 -8.57 7.08 24.61
C GLY A 392 -7.75 5.90 25.17
N PRO A 393 -6.43 6.08 25.35
CA PRO A 393 -5.52 5.03 25.81
C PRO A 393 -5.52 4.89 27.35
N ALA A 394 -6.01 5.88 28.09
CA ALA A 394 -5.97 5.88 29.54
C ALA A 394 -7.02 4.93 30.14
N PRO A 395 -6.66 4.13 31.18
CA PRO A 395 -7.59 3.20 31.84
C PRO A 395 -8.54 3.89 32.83
N SER A 396 -8.38 5.17 33.07
CA SER A 396 -9.17 6.00 33.98
C SER A 396 -8.88 7.47 33.79
N GLY A 397 -9.72 8.35 34.36
CA GLY A 397 -9.54 9.80 34.30
C GLY A 397 -10.41 10.47 33.24
N PRO A 398 -10.20 11.79 32.99
CA PRO A 398 -11.11 12.57 32.15
C PRO A 398 -11.30 12.04 30.72
N ASP A 399 -10.23 11.58 30.08
CA ASP A 399 -10.29 11.01 28.73
C ASP A 399 -11.12 9.75 28.68
N TYR A 400 -10.88 8.83 29.62
CA TYR A 400 -11.64 7.60 29.77
C TYR A 400 -13.13 7.89 30.01
N GLU A 401 -13.43 8.78 30.97
CA GLU A 401 -14.81 9.15 31.29
C GLU A 401 -15.52 9.82 30.11
N ALA A 402 -14.82 10.68 29.40
CA ALA A 402 -15.36 11.37 28.21
C ALA A 402 -15.62 10.40 27.04
N GLY A 403 -14.76 9.43 26.83
CA GLY A 403 -14.90 8.44 25.76
C GLY A 403 -16.08 7.47 25.94
N TRP A 404 -16.62 7.35 27.19
CA TRP A 404 -17.77 6.52 27.49
C TRP A 404 -19.11 7.29 27.53
N GLN A 405 -19.11 8.59 27.31
CA GLN A 405 -20.30 9.46 27.23
C GLN A 405 -20.87 9.53 25.81
#